data_1f2c6cd870858b1a268415b533b53402
#
_entry.id   1f2c6cd870858b1a268415b533b53402
#
_cell.length_a   1.000
_cell.length_b   1.000
_cell.length_c   1.000
_cell.angle_alpha   90.00
_cell.angle_beta   90.00
_cell.angle_gamma   90.00
#
_symmetry.space_group_name_H-M   'P 1'
#
loop_
_entity.id
_entity.type
_entity.pdbx_description
1 polymer ?
#
loop_
_entity_poly.entity_id
_entity_poly.type
_entity_poly.pdbx_seq_one_letter_code
_entity_poly.pdbx_strand_id
1 'polypeptide(L)'
;TWIWSWQQLGYFPDSVVSAAIQARETGERDGLVELTTDELPLSESLARRLTLATKTISGLYAHYPLPAGAGVRAWTLLEGAELTLEAPTYKGIGRVIAKTLQSEEVHNQVLAVDSYAQQRGFHIAWDTEATAVLTATDGALRLWFDEGRISGIEQAEPQVGPEVLEQCAAAAAQRRESLAALRAEIERVAAAEAAAQNAQREQEAAERAAARAEAEAERAAEIAEHAPVAETEVAGVESTENLYPADEAPFDQEPAEHAEPGLVTVETLPGEYEA
;
A
#
# COMPACT_ATOMS: atom_id res chain seq x y z
N THR A 1 -7.34 -9.88 13.54
CA THR A 1 -8.03 -9.78 12.25
C THR A 1 -7.08 -9.19 11.21
N TRP A 2 -7.10 -9.70 9.98
CA TRP A 2 -6.54 -9.07 8.80
C TRP A 2 -7.62 -8.17 8.20
N ILE A 3 -7.26 -6.93 7.84
CA ILE A 3 -8.15 -5.97 7.18
C ILE A 3 -7.41 -5.45 5.95
N TRP A 4 -8.07 -5.50 4.80
CA TRP A 4 -7.52 -4.96 3.57
C TRP A 4 -7.59 -3.43 3.52
N SER A 5 -6.57 -2.77 2.95
CA SER A 5 -6.53 -1.30 2.84
C SER A 5 -7.65 -0.72 1.95
N TRP A 6 -8.18 -1.48 1.01
CA TRP A 6 -9.32 -1.05 0.18
C TRP A 6 -10.65 -0.90 0.98
N GLN A 7 -10.74 -1.45 2.20
CA GLN A 7 -11.83 -1.21 3.14
C GLN A 7 -11.83 0.22 3.72
N GLN A 8 -10.71 0.91 3.63
CA GLN A 8 -10.52 2.22 4.24
C GLN A 8 -10.16 3.27 3.17
N LEU A 9 -10.86 3.21 2.04
CA LEU A 9 -10.73 4.22 0.98
C LEU A 9 -11.03 5.62 1.55
N GLY A 10 -10.13 6.56 1.29
CA GLY A 10 -10.20 7.93 1.81
C GLY A 10 -9.34 8.19 3.05
N TYR A 11 -8.83 7.16 3.73
CA TYR A 11 -7.80 7.34 4.79
C TYR A 11 -6.38 7.23 4.24
N PHE A 12 -6.20 6.55 3.11
CA PHE A 12 -4.91 6.37 2.47
C PHE A 12 -4.91 7.01 1.08
N PRO A 13 -3.76 7.52 0.59
CA PRO A 13 -3.60 7.90 -0.81
C PRO A 13 -3.91 6.72 -1.74
N ASP A 14 -4.45 7.00 -2.93
CA ASP A 14 -4.83 5.97 -3.89
C ASP A 14 -3.65 5.08 -4.30
N SER A 15 -2.44 5.64 -4.40
CA SER A 15 -1.20 4.90 -4.63
C SER A 15 -0.89 3.84 -3.56
N VAL A 16 -1.34 4.05 -2.32
CA VAL A 16 -1.13 3.10 -1.22
C VAL A 16 -2.08 1.91 -1.30
N VAL A 17 -3.28 2.11 -1.83
CA VAL A 17 -4.33 1.08 -1.90
C VAL A 17 -4.37 0.32 -3.22
N SER A 18 -3.74 0.82 -4.28
CA SER A 18 -3.80 0.27 -5.64
C SER A 18 -3.41 -1.21 -5.72
N ALA A 19 -2.36 -1.65 -5.03
CA ALA A 19 -1.95 -3.05 -5.01
C ALA A 19 -2.97 -3.96 -4.30
N ALA A 20 -3.65 -3.46 -3.27
CA ALA A 20 -4.71 -4.21 -2.59
C ALA A 20 -5.98 -4.30 -3.45
N ILE A 21 -6.34 -3.23 -4.19
CA ILE A 21 -7.44 -3.24 -5.15
C ILE A 21 -7.13 -4.25 -6.27
N GLN A 22 -5.93 -4.23 -6.83
CA GLN A 22 -5.50 -5.19 -7.86
C GLN A 22 -5.58 -6.63 -7.35
N ALA A 23 -5.23 -6.88 -6.09
CA ALA A 23 -5.36 -8.19 -5.47
C ALA A 23 -6.84 -8.61 -5.37
N ARG A 24 -7.74 -7.70 -4.99
CA ARG A 24 -9.19 -7.93 -4.94
C ARG A 24 -9.77 -8.27 -6.31
N GLU A 25 -9.47 -7.47 -7.35
CA GLU A 25 -9.93 -7.73 -8.72
C GLU A 25 -9.45 -9.10 -9.24
N THR A 26 -8.20 -9.47 -8.90
CA THR A 26 -7.68 -10.80 -9.21
C THR A 26 -8.44 -11.88 -8.46
N GLY A 27 -8.74 -11.65 -7.19
CA GLY A 27 -9.55 -12.55 -6.37
C GLY A 27 -10.95 -12.76 -6.93
N GLU A 28 -11.61 -11.71 -7.36
CA GLU A 28 -12.94 -11.75 -7.99
C GLU A 28 -12.91 -12.54 -9.31
N ARG A 29 -11.91 -12.30 -10.15
CA ARG A 29 -11.75 -12.99 -11.44
C ARG A 29 -11.44 -14.48 -11.25
N ASP A 30 -10.58 -14.82 -10.31
CA ASP A 30 -10.03 -16.18 -10.15
C ASP A 30 -10.74 -16.98 -9.04
N GLY A 31 -11.73 -16.39 -8.34
CA GLY A 31 -12.49 -17.05 -7.29
C GLY A 31 -11.71 -17.26 -5.99
N LEU A 32 -10.75 -16.37 -5.68
CA LEU A 32 -9.89 -16.44 -4.49
C LEU A 32 -10.52 -15.67 -3.33
N VAL A 33 -11.26 -16.39 -2.48
CA VAL A 33 -12.10 -15.82 -1.42
C VAL A 33 -11.29 -14.95 -0.45
N GLU A 34 -10.07 -15.34 -0.11
CA GLU A 34 -9.21 -14.60 0.82
C GLU A 34 -8.80 -13.22 0.31
N LEU A 35 -8.81 -13.01 -1.02
CA LEU A 35 -8.49 -11.74 -1.63
C LEU A 35 -9.70 -10.80 -1.75
N THR A 36 -10.92 -11.33 -1.61
CA THR A 36 -12.18 -10.59 -1.76
C THR A 36 -12.93 -10.41 -0.44
N THR A 37 -12.54 -11.13 0.60
CA THR A 37 -13.16 -11.03 1.92
C THR A 37 -12.61 -9.84 2.68
N ASP A 38 -13.49 -8.98 3.14
CA ASP A 38 -13.19 -7.72 3.82
C ASP A 38 -12.29 -7.90 5.05
N GLU A 39 -12.64 -8.85 5.90
CA GLU A 39 -11.93 -9.17 7.13
C GLU A 39 -11.70 -10.66 7.26
N LEU A 40 -10.49 -11.07 7.61
CA LEU A 40 -10.15 -12.48 7.79
C LEU A 40 -9.63 -12.72 9.21
N PRO A 41 -10.02 -13.84 9.85
CA PRO A 41 -9.40 -14.26 11.10
C PRO A 41 -7.88 -14.42 10.91
N LEU A 42 -7.10 -13.75 11.75
CA LEU A 42 -5.64 -13.80 11.64
C LEU A 42 -5.12 -15.14 12.13
N SER A 43 -4.40 -15.87 11.28
CA SER A 43 -3.56 -17.01 11.65
C SER A 43 -2.08 -16.62 11.61
N GLU A 44 -1.20 -17.43 12.13
CA GLU A 44 0.23 -17.15 12.24
C GLU A 44 0.89 -16.79 10.90
N SER A 45 0.52 -17.49 9.83
CA SER A 45 1.10 -17.28 8.49
C SER A 45 0.23 -16.45 7.55
N LEU A 46 -1.04 -16.16 7.88
CA LEU A 46 -1.98 -15.55 6.94
C LEU A 46 -1.50 -14.21 6.40
N ALA A 47 -1.09 -13.29 7.27
CA ALA A 47 -0.66 -11.95 6.86
C ALA A 47 0.50 -12.01 5.84
N ARG A 48 1.48 -12.89 6.09
CA ARG A 48 2.61 -13.10 5.19
C ARG A 48 2.18 -13.74 3.88
N ARG A 49 1.32 -14.74 3.90
CA ARG A 49 0.79 -15.40 2.68
C ARG A 49 0.03 -14.43 1.80
N LEU A 50 -0.86 -13.62 2.37
CA LEU A 50 -1.61 -12.58 1.64
C LEU A 50 -0.67 -11.51 1.05
N THR A 51 0.34 -11.10 1.81
CA THR A 51 1.36 -10.17 1.32
C THR A 51 2.15 -10.77 0.16
N LEU A 52 2.56 -12.03 0.23
CA LEU A 52 3.28 -12.71 -0.86
C LEU A 52 2.39 -12.90 -2.10
N ALA A 53 1.12 -13.23 -1.93
CA ALA A 53 0.15 -13.29 -3.02
C ALA A 53 0.00 -11.93 -3.70
N THR A 54 -0.19 -10.86 -2.93
CA THR A 54 -0.30 -9.50 -3.46
C THR A 54 0.97 -9.04 -4.19
N LYS A 55 2.16 -9.40 -3.69
CA LYS A 55 3.43 -9.16 -4.40
C LYS A 55 3.45 -9.81 -5.79
N THR A 56 3.00 -11.05 -5.87
CA THR A 56 2.95 -11.80 -7.13
C THR A 56 1.97 -11.17 -8.12
N ILE A 57 0.79 -10.79 -7.62
CA ILE A 57 -0.28 -10.17 -8.41
C ILE A 57 0.15 -8.78 -8.91
N SER A 58 0.76 -7.98 -8.04
CA SER A 58 1.13 -6.59 -8.35
C SER A 58 2.48 -6.45 -9.06
N GLY A 59 3.33 -7.49 -9.02
CA GLY A 59 4.70 -7.42 -9.52
C GLY A 59 5.65 -6.60 -8.66
N LEU A 60 5.25 -6.26 -7.41
CA LEU A 60 6.10 -5.57 -6.45
C LEU A 60 6.97 -6.58 -5.68
N TYR A 61 8.27 -6.34 -5.61
CA TYR A 61 9.21 -7.33 -5.02
C TYR A 61 9.51 -7.10 -3.54
N ALA A 62 9.38 -5.87 -3.06
CA ALA A 62 9.70 -5.53 -1.69
C ALA A 62 8.45 -5.35 -0.83
N HIS A 63 8.55 -5.70 0.46
CA HIS A 63 7.52 -5.43 1.44
C HIS A 63 8.15 -5.16 2.80
N TYR A 64 7.44 -4.43 3.63
CA TYR A 64 7.87 -4.15 5.00
C TYR A 64 6.69 -4.23 5.98
N PRO A 65 6.81 -5.00 7.06
CA PRO A 65 5.81 -5.05 8.12
C PRO A 65 6.01 -3.88 9.09
N LEU A 66 5.29 -2.78 8.87
CA LEU A 66 5.37 -1.55 9.67
C LEU A 66 4.55 -1.68 10.96
N PRO A 67 5.13 -1.50 12.15
CA PRO A 67 4.36 -1.42 13.39
C PRO A 67 3.54 -0.12 13.42
N ALA A 68 2.21 -0.24 13.59
CA ALA A 68 1.26 0.88 13.58
C ALA A 68 0.69 1.19 14.99
N GLY A 69 1.36 0.73 16.05
CA GLY A 69 0.92 0.93 17.44
C GLY A 69 -0.16 -0.05 17.91
N ALA A 70 -0.41 -0.11 19.20
CA ALA A 70 -1.46 -0.93 19.82
C ALA A 70 -1.52 -2.41 19.36
N GLY A 71 -0.38 -3.01 19.01
CA GLY A 71 -0.31 -4.39 18.50
C GLY A 71 -0.73 -4.55 17.02
N VAL A 72 -1.04 -3.47 16.34
CA VAL A 72 -1.36 -3.45 14.91
C VAL A 72 -0.08 -3.43 14.09
N ARG A 73 -0.09 -4.16 12.98
CA ARG A 73 1.00 -4.18 11.99
C ARG A 73 0.44 -3.94 10.60
N ALA A 74 0.93 -2.92 9.91
CA ALA A 74 0.63 -2.68 8.52
C ALA A 74 1.66 -3.41 7.63
N TRP A 75 1.19 -4.14 6.63
CA TRP A 75 2.04 -4.79 5.63
C TRP A 75 2.05 -3.94 4.37
N THR A 76 3.17 -3.27 4.13
CA THR A 76 3.32 -2.35 3.00
C THR A 76 4.13 -2.98 1.88
N LEU A 77 3.68 -2.80 0.64
CA LEU A 77 4.48 -3.10 -0.54
C LEU A 77 5.24 -1.85 -0.95
N LEU A 78 6.48 -2.04 -1.38
CA LEU A 78 7.39 -0.95 -1.67
C LEU A 78 7.82 -1.01 -3.13
N GLU A 79 7.86 0.15 -3.78
CA GLU A 79 8.35 0.35 -5.14
C GLU A 79 9.41 1.47 -5.13
N GLY A 80 10.43 1.33 -5.97
CA GLY A 80 11.50 2.30 -6.11
C GLY A 80 12.64 1.77 -6.97
N ALA A 81 13.40 2.65 -7.57
CA ALA A 81 14.54 2.27 -8.43
C ALA A 81 15.60 1.47 -7.64
N GLU A 82 15.81 1.83 -6.38
CA GLU A 82 16.77 1.18 -5.48
C GLU A 82 16.34 -0.25 -5.08
N LEU A 83 15.03 -0.57 -5.26
CA LEU A 83 14.47 -1.88 -4.95
C LEU A 83 14.44 -2.81 -6.18
N THR A 84 14.98 -2.36 -7.31
CA THR A 84 15.06 -3.17 -8.53
C THR A 84 15.98 -4.36 -8.31
N LEU A 85 15.45 -5.55 -8.55
CA LEU A 85 16.24 -6.78 -8.40
C LEU A 85 17.24 -6.91 -9.56
N GLU A 86 18.48 -7.19 -9.21
CA GLU A 86 19.53 -7.52 -10.19
C GLU A 86 19.17 -8.74 -11.05
N ALA A 87 19.86 -8.88 -12.18
CA ALA A 87 19.71 -10.06 -13.04
C ALA A 87 19.97 -11.35 -12.23
N PRO A 88 19.18 -12.42 -12.44
CA PRO A 88 19.33 -13.65 -11.67
C PRO A 88 20.63 -14.36 -12.04
N THR A 89 21.41 -14.74 -11.03
CA THR A 89 22.59 -15.61 -11.16
C THR A 89 22.22 -17.03 -10.74
N TYR A 90 22.90 -18.07 -11.31
CA TYR A 90 22.59 -19.44 -10.92
C TYR A 90 22.78 -19.70 -9.41
N LYS A 91 23.82 -19.08 -8.80
CA LYS A 91 24.04 -19.17 -7.33
C LYS A 91 22.96 -18.44 -6.54
N GLY A 92 22.50 -17.29 -7.03
CA GLY A 92 21.40 -16.53 -6.45
C GLY A 92 20.10 -17.31 -6.48
N ILE A 93 19.78 -17.92 -7.63
CA ILE A 93 18.61 -18.79 -7.82
C ILE A 93 18.64 -19.95 -6.81
N GLY A 94 19.76 -20.69 -6.73
CA GLY A 94 19.91 -21.81 -5.80
C GLY A 94 19.73 -21.40 -4.34
N ARG A 95 20.30 -20.25 -3.93
CA ARG A 95 20.13 -19.70 -2.58
C ARG A 95 18.69 -19.34 -2.25
N VAL A 96 17.99 -18.69 -3.18
CA VAL A 96 16.57 -18.32 -3.00
C VAL A 96 15.72 -19.58 -2.86
N ILE A 97 15.90 -20.57 -3.74
CA ILE A 97 15.18 -21.84 -3.68
C ILE A 97 15.46 -22.53 -2.33
N ALA A 98 16.71 -22.73 -1.97
CA ALA A 98 17.09 -23.39 -0.70
C ALA A 98 16.49 -22.69 0.52
N LYS A 99 16.51 -21.36 0.54
CA LYS A 99 15.90 -20.57 1.64
C LYS A 99 14.36 -20.73 1.66
N THR A 100 13.73 -20.75 0.51
CA THR A 100 12.27 -20.89 0.39
C THR A 100 11.79 -22.28 0.82
N LEU A 101 12.60 -23.33 0.59
CA LEU A 101 12.30 -24.69 1.03
C LEU A 101 12.24 -24.83 2.57
N GLN A 102 12.91 -23.94 3.31
CA GLN A 102 12.84 -23.90 4.78
C GLN A 102 11.55 -23.28 5.29
N SER A 103 10.79 -22.60 4.42
CA SER A 103 9.49 -22.04 4.76
C SER A 103 8.38 -23.01 4.33
N GLU A 104 7.41 -23.29 5.19
CA GLU A 104 6.27 -24.14 4.88
C GLU A 104 5.21 -23.45 4.00
N GLU A 105 5.53 -22.27 3.45
CA GLU A 105 4.56 -21.44 2.73
C GLU A 105 4.34 -21.86 1.28
N VAL A 106 5.30 -22.58 0.69
CA VAL A 106 5.22 -23.05 -0.69
C VAL A 106 4.77 -24.50 -0.72
N HIS A 107 3.50 -24.72 -1.04
CA HIS A 107 2.91 -26.06 -1.08
C HIS A 107 3.14 -26.78 -2.42
N ASN A 108 3.10 -26.07 -3.53
CA ASN A 108 3.38 -26.59 -4.87
C ASN A 108 4.73 -26.06 -5.35
N GLN A 109 5.79 -26.83 -5.10
CA GLN A 109 7.16 -26.39 -5.41
C GLN A 109 7.46 -26.44 -6.90
N VAL A 110 6.84 -27.34 -7.67
CA VAL A 110 6.95 -27.41 -9.13
C VAL A 110 6.43 -26.12 -9.76
N LEU A 111 5.20 -25.74 -9.44
CA LEU A 111 4.60 -24.50 -9.92
C LEU A 111 5.36 -23.26 -9.46
N ALA A 112 5.85 -23.27 -8.21
CA ALA A 112 6.61 -22.14 -7.67
C ALA A 112 7.93 -21.90 -8.41
N VAL A 113 8.67 -22.95 -8.75
CA VAL A 113 9.92 -22.84 -9.51
C VAL A 113 9.66 -22.36 -10.93
N ASP A 114 8.64 -22.89 -11.59
CA ASP A 114 8.25 -22.46 -12.94
C ASP A 114 7.85 -20.97 -12.96
N SER A 115 6.98 -20.58 -12.04
CA SER A 115 6.56 -19.17 -11.87
C SER A 115 7.74 -18.26 -11.54
N TYR A 116 8.68 -18.71 -10.70
CA TYR A 116 9.88 -17.96 -10.35
C TYR A 116 10.77 -17.73 -11.58
N ALA A 117 10.96 -18.75 -12.41
CA ALA A 117 11.70 -18.62 -13.67
C ALA A 117 11.07 -17.56 -14.59
N GLN A 118 9.77 -17.64 -14.79
CA GLN A 118 9.01 -16.71 -15.63
C GLN A 118 9.06 -15.27 -15.12
N GLN A 119 8.94 -15.07 -13.82
CA GLN A 119 8.95 -13.73 -13.22
C GLN A 119 10.35 -13.09 -13.20
N ARG A 120 11.39 -13.90 -13.06
CA ARG A 120 12.79 -13.45 -12.98
C ARG A 120 13.49 -13.40 -14.33
N GLY A 121 12.93 -14.07 -15.35
CA GLY A 121 13.45 -14.03 -16.71
C GLY A 121 14.68 -14.92 -16.94
N PHE A 122 14.78 -16.05 -16.25
CA PHE A 122 15.71 -17.12 -16.59
C PHE A 122 14.98 -18.30 -17.21
N HIS A 123 15.70 -19.14 -17.91
CA HIS A 123 15.10 -20.28 -18.61
C HIS A 123 14.93 -21.48 -17.67
N ILE A 124 13.82 -22.21 -17.83
CA ILE A 124 13.58 -23.49 -17.20
C ILE A 124 13.22 -24.52 -18.28
N ALA A 125 13.88 -25.67 -18.23
CA ALA A 125 13.55 -26.83 -19.05
C ALA A 125 13.26 -28.02 -18.13
N TRP A 126 12.14 -28.69 -18.38
CA TRP A 126 11.76 -29.92 -17.70
C TRP A 126 12.24 -31.10 -18.51
N ASP A 127 13.26 -31.85 -18.02
CA ASP A 127 13.72 -33.07 -18.66
C ASP A 127 12.73 -34.20 -18.44
N THR A 128 12.11 -34.26 -17.27
CA THR A 128 11.06 -35.19 -16.86
C THR A 128 10.12 -34.49 -15.89
N GLU A 129 9.04 -35.15 -15.42
CA GLU A 129 8.17 -34.62 -14.36
C GLU A 129 8.90 -34.43 -13.02
N ALA A 130 10.04 -35.10 -12.85
CA ALA A 130 10.83 -35.07 -11.61
C ALA A 130 12.16 -34.31 -11.73
N THR A 131 12.46 -33.70 -12.88
CA THR A 131 13.77 -33.09 -13.11
C THR A 131 13.66 -31.85 -13.96
N ALA A 132 14.21 -30.72 -13.49
CA ALA A 132 14.27 -29.48 -14.26
C ALA A 132 15.68 -28.89 -14.27
N VAL A 133 16.06 -28.22 -15.35
CA VAL A 133 17.28 -27.42 -15.43
C VAL A 133 16.93 -25.95 -15.58
N LEU A 134 17.44 -25.15 -14.66
CA LEU A 134 17.31 -23.69 -14.64
C LEU A 134 18.61 -23.10 -15.20
N THR A 135 18.52 -22.36 -16.30
CA THR A 135 19.68 -21.72 -16.94
C THR A 135 19.61 -20.20 -16.75
N ALA A 136 20.65 -19.64 -16.18
CA ALA A 136 20.91 -18.20 -16.08
C ALA A 136 22.10 -17.83 -16.98
N THR A 137 22.41 -16.52 -17.09
CA THR A 137 23.50 -16.03 -17.94
C THR A 137 24.89 -16.48 -17.50
N ASP A 138 25.06 -16.82 -16.21
CA ASP A 138 26.32 -17.19 -15.57
C ASP A 138 26.45 -18.69 -15.25
N GLY A 139 25.45 -19.51 -15.59
CA GLY A 139 25.48 -20.96 -15.32
C GLY A 139 24.09 -21.56 -15.19
N ALA A 140 24.04 -22.81 -14.76
CA ALA A 140 22.80 -23.54 -14.63
C ALA A 140 22.74 -24.39 -13.36
N LEU A 141 21.52 -24.71 -12.92
CA LEU A 141 21.20 -25.61 -11.83
C LEU A 141 20.26 -26.70 -12.28
N ARG A 142 20.49 -27.93 -11.84
CA ARG A 142 19.54 -29.02 -11.94
C ARG A 142 18.80 -29.20 -10.63
N LEU A 143 17.49 -29.33 -10.72
CA LEU A 143 16.61 -29.65 -9.62
C LEU A 143 16.05 -31.05 -9.78
N TRP A 144 15.99 -31.79 -8.70
CA TRP A 144 15.24 -33.05 -8.61
C TRP A 144 14.01 -32.83 -7.73
N PHE A 145 12.95 -33.51 -8.11
CA PHE A 145 11.69 -33.50 -7.38
C PHE A 145 11.32 -34.93 -6.98
N ASP A 146 10.86 -35.08 -5.76
CA ASP A 146 10.26 -36.28 -5.22
C ASP A 146 8.86 -35.93 -4.72
N GLU A 147 7.84 -36.62 -5.23
CA GLU A 147 6.42 -36.31 -4.94
C GLU A 147 6.08 -34.79 -5.07
N GLY A 148 6.65 -34.13 -6.09
CA GLY A 148 6.45 -32.69 -6.34
C GLY A 148 7.20 -31.74 -5.40
N ARG A 149 8.10 -32.27 -4.55
CA ARG A 149 8.97 -31.51 -3.67
C ARG A 149 10.42 -31.57 -4.14
N ILE A 150 11.15 -30.47 -4.02
CA ILE A 150 12.56 -30.43 -4.39
C ILE A 150 13.35 -31.28 -3.40
N SER A 151 13.99 -32.34 -3.93
CA SER A 151 14.81 -33.30 -3.18
C SER A 151 16.31 -33.06 -3.37
N GLY A 152 16.71 -32.33 -4.40
CA GLY A 152 18.11 -32.05 -4.68
C GLY A 152 18.31 -30.83 -5.57
N ILE A 153 19.45 -30.16 -5.38
CA ILE A 153 19.90 -29.02 -6.19
C ILE A 153 21.39 -29.22 -6.44
N GLU A 154 21.80 -29.22 -7.71
CA GLU A 154 23.22 -29.24 -8.07
C GLU A 154 23.53 -28.30 -9.23
N GLN A 155 24.82 -28.03 -9.47
CA GLN A 155 25.26 -27.29 -10.64
C GLN A 155 25.10 -28.16 -11.88
N ALA A 156 24.69 -27.55 -12.99
CA ALA A 156 24.49 -28.20 -14.28
C ALA A 156 25.10 -27.39 -15.41
N GLU A 157 25.16 -27.99 -16.59
CA GLU A 157 25.51 -27.29 -17.81
C GLU A 157 24.28 -26.54 -18.36
N PRO A 158 24.46 -25.31 -18.87
CA PRO A 158 23.40 -24.55 -19.53
C PRO A 158 22.78 -25.32 -20.69
N GLN A 159 21.45 -25.37 -20.76
CA GLN A 159 20.72 -26.07 -21.82
C GLN A 159 20.32 -25.17 -23.00
N VAL A 160 20.45 -23.84 -22.83
CA VAL A 160 20.08 -22.86 -23.84
C VAL A 160 21.15 -21.79 -23.99
N GLY A 161 21.20 -21.19 -25.18
CA GLY A 161 22.11 -20.09 -25.48
C GLY A 161 21.61 -18.71 -25.05
N PRO A 162 22.45 -17.67 -25.25
CA PRO A 162 22.16 -16.31 -24.83
C PRO A 162 20.86 -15.74 -25.43
N GLU A 163 20.56 -16.06 -26.68
CA GLU A 163 19.35 -15.55 -27.35
C GLU A 163 18.04 -15.96 -26.64
N VAL A 164 17.98 -17.20 -26.15
CA VAL A 164 16.80 -17.69 -25.39
C VAL A 164 16.71 -17.01 -24.03
N LEU A 165 17.87 -16.79 -23.41
CA LEU A 165 17.90 -16.06 -22.12
C LEU A 165 17.46 -14.60 -22.26
N GLU A 166 17.85 -13.94 -23.35
CA GLU A 166 17.38 -12.59 -23.67
C GLU A 166 15.85 -12.56 -23.88
N GLN A 167 15.30 -13.55 -24.57
CA GLN A 167 13.85 -13.70 -24.74
C GLN A 167 13.13 -13.89 -23.39
N CYS A 168 13.66 -14.72 -22.50
CA CYS A 168 13.13 -14.93 -21.15
C CYS A 168 13.16 -13.62 -20.33
N ALA A 169 14.28 -12.90 -20.39
CA ALA A 169 14.45 -11.63 -19.71
C ALA A 169 13.48 -10.56 -20.25
N ALA A 170 13.32 -10.47 -21.58
CA ALA A 170 12.38 -9.56 -22.22
C ALA A 170 10.92 -9.87 -21.85
N ALA A 171 10.54 -11.15 -21.85
CA ALA A 171 9.19 -11.57 -21.43
C ALA A 171 8.91 -11.23 -19.97
N ALA A 172 9.89 -11.41 -19.09
CA ALA A 172 9.77 -11.01 -17.67
C ALA A 172 9.66 -9.48 -17.51
N ALA A 173 10.41 -8.71 -18.28
CA ALA A 173 10.34 -7.25 -18.30
C ALA A 173 8.95 -6.78 -18.76
N GLN A 174 8.45 -7.31 -19.87
CA GLN A 174 7.13 -7.00 -20.40
C GLN A 174 6.01 -7.33 -19.41
N ARG A 175 6.12 -8.46 -18.70
CA ARG A 175 5.16 -8.82 -17.63
C ARG A 175 5.16 -7.78 -16.50
N ARG A 176 6.33 -7.36 -16.03
CA ARG A 176 6.44 -6.31 -14.99
C ARG A 176 5.84 -4.99 -15.43
N GLU A 177 6.13 -4.59 -16.67
CA GLU A 177 5.58 -3.37 -17.25
C GLU A 177 4.04 -3.43 -17.37
N SER A 178 3.49 -4.55 -17.80
CA SER A 178 2.04 -4.77 -17.87
C SER A 178 1.38 -4.68 -16.48
N LEU A 179 2.00 -5.25 -15.44
CA LEU A 179 1.49 -5.17 -14.07
C LEU A 179 1.59 -3.75 -13.50
N ALA A 180 2.66 -3.03 -13.81
CA ALA A 180 2.81 -1.62 -13.43
C ALA A 180 1.77 -0.73 -14.11
N ALA A 181 1.53 -0.95 -15.41
CA ALA A 181 0.49 -0.22 -16.16
C ALA A 181 -0.91 -0.48 -15.58
N LEU A 182 -1.20 -1.72 -15.20
CA LEU A 182 -2.48 -2.05 -14.56
C LEU A 182 -2.64 -1.31 -13.22
N ARG A 183 -1.59 -1.29 -12.38
CA ARG A 183 -1.63 -0.52 -11.12
C ARG A 183 -1.87 0.98 -11.37
N ALA A 184 -1.15 1.56 -12.31
CA ALA A 184 -1.32 2.98 -12.65
C ALA A 184 -2.74 3.30 -13.15
N GLU A 185 -3.37 2.40 -13.88
CA GLU A 185 -4.79 2.54 -14.28
C GLU A 185 -5.72 2.46 -13.08
N ILE A 186 -5.51 1.53 -12.16
CA ILE A 186 -6.29 1.42 -10.92
C ILE A 186 -6.15 2.71 -10.09
N GLU A 187 -4.94 3.22 -9.92
CA GLU A 187 -4.69 4.49 -9.22
C GLU A 187 -5.43 5.67 -9.89
N ARG A 188 -5.40 5.73 -11.21
CA ARG A 188 -6.08 6.79 -11.96
C ARG A 188 -7.60 6.74 -11.78
N VAL A 189 -8.18 5.54 -11.81
CA VAL A 189 -9.62 5.35 -11.58
C VAL A 189 -9.98 5.71 -10.14
N ALA A 190 -9.25 5.21 -9.16
CA ALA A 190 -9.48 5.49 -7.75
C ALA A 190 -9.36 7.00 -7.44
N ALA A 191 -8.36 7.67 -8.02
CA ALA A 191 -8.19 9.11 -7.87
C ALA A 191 -9.35 9.91 -8.48
N ALA A 192 -9.86 9.48 -9.64
CA ALA A 192 -11.01 10.11 -10.29
C ALA A 192 -12.29 9.95 -9.47
N GLU A 193 -12.51 8.77 -8.89
CA GLU A 193 -13.65 8.49 -8.02
C GLU A 193 -13.58 9.31 -6.72
N ALA A 194 -12.40 9.38 -6.10
CA ALA A 194 -12.17 10.19 -4.90
C ALA A 194 -12.41 11.68 -5.17
N ALA A 195 -11.94 12.19 -6.31
CA ALA A 195 -12.18 13.58 -6.72
C ALA A 195 -13.68 13.86 -6.94
N ALA A 196 -14.40 12.95 -7.59
CA ALA A 196 -15.84 13.08 -7.80
C ALA A 196 -16.62 13.08 -6.48
N GLN A 197 -16.26 12.19 -5.54
CA GLN A 197 -16.88 12.16 -4.20
C GLN A 197 -16.59 13.43 -3.40
N ASN A 198 -15.37 13.96 -3.48
CA ASN A 198 -15.01 15.20 -2.79
C ASN A 198 -15.79 16.39 -3.37
N ALA A 199 -15.89 16.50 -4.70
CA ALA A 199 -16.67 17.53 -5.34
C ALA A 199 -18.16 17.47 -4.95
N GLN A 200 -18.72 16.25 -4.85
CA GLN A 200 -20.10 16.07 -4.37
C GLN A 200 -20.27 16.53 -2.92
N ARG A 201 -19.31 16.16 -2.02
CA ARG A 201 -19.35 16.59 -0.61
C ARG A 201 -19.25 18.11 -0.47
N GLU A 202 -18.39 18.74 -1.27
CA GLU A 202 -18.25 20.21 -1.29
C GLU A 202 -19.54 20.87 -1.78
N GLN A 203 -20.19 20.33 -2.81
CA GLN A 203 -21.47 20.82 -3.30
C GLN A 203 -22.56 20.70 -2.22
N GLU A 204 -22.70 19.53 -1.60
CA GLU A 204 -23.64 19.31 -0.51
C GLU A 204 -23.39 20.25 0.70
N ALA A 205 -22.12 20.49 1.01
CA ALA A 205 -21.74 21.41 2.09
C ALA A 205 -22.13 22.87 1.74
N ALA A 206 -21.88 23.27 0.49
CA ALA A 206 -22.27 24.59 0.00
C ALA A 206 -23.81 24.78 -0.01
N GLU A 207 -24.56 23.78 -0.46
CA GLU A 207 -26.03 23.81 -0.41
C GLU A 207 -26.57 23.92 1.03
N ARG A 208 -25.98 23.15 1.97
CA ARG A 208 -26.34 23.24 3.39
C ARG A 208 -25.98 24.61 4.00
N ALA A 209 -24.83 25.19 3.60
CA ALA A 209 -24.44 26.52 4.05
C ALA A 209 -25.39 27.61 3.50
N ALA A 210 -25.77 27.53 2.23
CA ALA A 210 -26.73 28.43 1.61
C ALA A 210 -28.11 28.35 2.29
N ALA A 211 -28.62 27.15 2.52
CA ALA A 211 -29.89 26.95 3.23
C ALA A 211 -29.88 27.49 4.68
N ARG A 212 -28.74 27.37 5.39
CA ARG A 212 -28.59 27.97 6.72
C ARG A 212 -28.57 29.47 6.67
N ALA A 213 -27.85 30.07 5.72
CA ALA A 213 -27.82 31.54 5.54
C ALA A 213 -29.21 32.10 5.18
N GLU A 214 -29.97 31.41 4.35
CA GLU A 214 -31.33 31.77 4.00
C GLU A 214 -32.25 31.72 5.24
N ALA A 215 -32.22 30.64 6.01
CA ALA A 215 -32.99 30.51 7.25
C ALA A 215 -32.58 31.53 8.32
N GLU A 216 -31.31 31.91 8.42
CA GLU A 216 -30.85 32.97 9.30
C GLU A 216 -31.35 34.36 8.85
N ALA A 217 -31.33 34.61 7.53
CA ALA A 217 -31.84 35.83 6.95
C ALA A 217 -33.37 35.99 7.18
N GLU A 218 -34.13 34.90 6.98
CA GLU A 218 -35.57 34.88 7.27
C GLU A 218 -35.87 35.17 8.75
N ARG A 219 -35.13 34.53 9.68
CA ARG A 219 -35.26 34.79 11.11
C ARG A 219 -34.89 36.23 11.48
N ALA A 220 -33.84 36.77 10.88
CA ALA A 220 -33.45 38.17 11.12
C ALA A 220 -34.51 39.13 10.59
N ALA A 221 -35.13 38.86 9.46
CA ALA A 221 -36.22 39.66 8.94
C ALA A 221 -37.48 39.61 9.84
N GLU A 222 -37.85 38.42 10.32
CA GLU A 222 -38.97 38.25 11.26
C GLU A 222 -38.74 39.00 12.58
N ILE A 223 -37.52 38.95 13.12
CA ILE A 223 -37.14 39.71 14.31
C ILE A 223 -37.23 41.21 14.04
N ALA A 224 -36.76 41.68 12.88
CA ALA A 224 -36.83 43.09 12.52
C ALA A 224 -38.27 43.61 12.35
N GLU A 225 -39.17 42.78 11.81
CA GLU A 225 -40.59 43.10 11.64
C GLU A 225 -41.32 43.20 13.01
N HIS A 226 -40.91 42.39 13.97
CA HIS A 226 -41.50 42.36 15.32
C HIS A 226 -40.75 43.20 16.37
N ALA A 227 -39.72 43.94 15.98
CA ALA A 227 -39.00 44.82 16.88
C ALA A 227 -39.93 45.98 17.30
N PRO A 228 -40.16 46.23 18.63
CA PRO A 228 -40.95 47.36 19.10
C PRO A 228 -40.27 48.66 18.67
N VAL A 229 -41.03 49.56 18.04
CA VAL A 229 -40.58 50.92 17.72
C VAL A 229 -40.23 51.59 19.07
N ALA A 230 -38.97 51.67 19.42
CA ALA A 230 -38.50 52.38 20.57
C ALA A 230 -38.72 53.89 20.29
N GLU A 231 -39.73 54.45 20.89
CA GLU A 231 -39.88 55.92 20.98
C GLU A 231 -38.65 56.46 21.72
N THR A 232 -37.91 57.29 21.03
CA THR A 232 -36.72 57.97 21.57
C THR A 232 -37.15 59.00 22.54
N GLU A 233 -37.33 58.65 23.83
CA GLU A 233 -37.31 59.66 24.89
C GLU A 233 -35.86 60.02 25.19
N VAL A 234 -35.51 61.23 24.81
CA VAL A 234 -34.27 61.90 25.18
C VAL A 234 -34.41 62.38 26.63
N ALA A 235 -33.91 61.59 27.57
CA ALA A 235 -33.65 62.04 28.91
C ALA A 235 -32.14 62.00 29.14
N GLY A 236 -31.59 63.23 29.29
CA GLY A 236 -30.22 63.38 29.72
C GLY A 236 -30.02 62.90 31.14
N VAL A 237 -28.99 62.10 31.37
CA VAL A 237 -28.46 61.88 32.71
C VAL A 237 -26.95 61.94 32.68
N GLU A 238 -26.42 62.72 33.56
CA GLU A 238 -25.03 63.09 33.82
C GLU A 238 -24.09 61.93 34.06
N SER A 239 -22.83 62.21 33.72
CA SER A 239 -21.64 61.50 34.11
C SER A 239 -21.55 61.13 35.56
N THR A 240 -21.33 59.88 35.88
CA THR A 240 -20.60 59.51 37.09
C THR A 240 -19.50 58.57 36.78
N GLU A 241 -18.29 59.08 36.91
CA GLU A 241 -17.05 58.28 37.05
C GLU A 241 -17.29 57.23 38.14
N ASN A 242 -16.99 55.96 37.82
CA ASN A 242 -16.63 55.06 38.88
C ASN A 242 -15.51 54.10 38.42
N LEU A 243 -14.40 54.30 39.13
CA LEU A 243 -13.20 53.51 39.16
C LEU A 243 -13.49 52.01 39.37
N TYR A 244 -12.92 51.17 38.52
CA TYR A 244 -12.38 49.86 38.93
C TYR A 244 -11.03 49.62 38.24
N PRO A 245 -10.03 49.06 38.95
CA PRO A 245 -8.68 48.97 38.49
C PRO A 245 -8.50 47.82 37.46
N ALA A 246 -7.66 48.12 36.50
CA ALA A 246 -7.11 47.14 35.58
C ALA A 246 -6.22 46.16 36.36
N ASP A 247 -6.49 44.87 36.21
CA ASP A 247 -5.48 43.82 36.25
C ASP A 247 -6.09 42.56 35.61
N GLU A 248 -5.61 42.24 34.49
CA GLU A 248 -5.19 40.91 34.04
C GLU A 248 -4.91 40.94 32.52
N ALA A 249 -3.67 40.63 32.18
CA ALA A 249 -3.12 40.66 30.87
C ALA A 249 -3.74 39.58 29.94
N PRO A 250 -3.84 39.83 28.64
CA PRO A 250 -4.25 38.83 27.68
C PRO A 250 -3.15 37.78 27.45
N PHE A 251 -3.55 36.54 27.48
CA PHE A 251 -2.76 35.40 27.05
C PHE A 251 -2.43 35.56 25.56
N ASP A 252 -1.17 35.87 25.27
CA ASP A 252 -0.59 35.77 23.94
C ASP A 252 -0.53 34.29 23.55
N GLN A 253 -1.39 33.87 22.64
CA GLN A 253 -1.16 32.65 21.87
C GLN A 253 -0.32 33.02 20.65
N GLU A 254 0.95 32.72 20.73
CA GLU A 254 1.82 32.66 19.56
C GLU A 254 1.31 31.63 18.54
N PRO A 255 1.32 31.94 17.22
CA PRO A 255 1.00 30.96 16.21
C PRO A 255 2.12 29.93 16.14
N ALA A 256 1.75 28.63 16.20
CA ALA A 256 2.66 27.53 16.04
C ALA A 256 3.41 27.64 14.70
N GLU A 257 4.71 27.79 14.78
CA GLU A 257 5.65 27.66 13.66
C GLU A 257 5.50 26.29 12.99
N HIS A 258 5.41 26.30 11.67
CA HIS A 258 5.50 25.13 10.82
C HIS A 258 6.82 24.39 11.12
N ALA A 259 6.73 23.25 11.79
CA ALA A 259 7.83 22.32 11.91
C ALA A 259 8.03 21.62 10.54
N GLU A 260 9.16 21.90 9.92
CA GLU A 260 9.66 21.11 8.80
C GLU A 260 9.89 19.65 9.24
N PRO A 261 9.68 18.64 8.36
CA PRO A 261 9.91 17.25 8.73
C PRO A 261 11.40 17.03 8.93
N GLY A 262 11.81 16.94 10.19
CA GLY A 262 13.17 16.61 10.58
C GLY A 262 13.56 15.22 10.10
N LEU A 263 14.70 15.14 9.40
CA LEU A 263 15.43 13.90 9.13
C LEU A 263 15.62 13.13 10.45
N VAL A 264 15.00 11.97 10.54
CA VAL A 264 15.32 11.01 11.61
C VAL A 264 16.60 10.29 11.20
N THR A 265 17.70 10.66 11.82
CA THR A 265 18.96 9.92 11.79
C THR A 265 18.74 8.57 12.45
N VAL A 266 18.87 7.48 11.69
CA VAL A 266 18.87 6.14 12.22
C VAL A 266 20.23 5.90 12.89
N GLU A 267 20.24 5.87 14.21
CA GLU A 267 21.35 5.41 15.00
C GLU A 267 21.42 3.89 14.90
N THR A 268 22.46 3.38 14.26
CA THR A 268 22.78 1.95 14.19
C THR A 268 23.27 1.49 15.55
N LEU A 269 22.46 0.71 16.25
CA LEU A 269 22.92 -0.06 17.40
C LEU A 269 23.71 -1.29 16.90
N PRO A 270 24.89 -1.56 17.41
CA PRO A 270 25.62 -2.79 17.15
C PRO A 270 25.01 -3.91 17.99
N GLY A 271 24.44 -4.90 17.34
CA GLY A 271 23.90 -6.12 17.95
C GLY A 271 24.48 -7.34 17.27
N GLU A 272 25.34 -8.00 18.00
CA GLU A 272 25.96 -9.29 17.73
C GLU A 272 24.93 -10.34 17.34
N TYR A 273 25.15 -11.01 16.19
CA TYR A 273 24.59 -12.31 15.92
C TYR A 273 25.76 -13.28 15.69
N GLU A 274 26.17 -13.94 16.76
CA GLU A 274 26.87 -15.22 16.70
C GLU A 274 25.85 -16.37 16.57
N ALA A 275 26.28 -17.35 15.75
CA ALA A 275 25.78 -18.71 15.49
C ALA A 275 24.60 -18.85 14.55
#